data_5837fa5c05394af2806e83620e624c10
#
_entry.id   5837fa5c05394af2806e83620e624c10
#
_cell.length_a   1.000
_cell.length_b   1.000
_cell.length_c   1.000
_cell.angle_alpha   90.00
_cell.angle_beta   90.00
_cell.angle_gamma   90.00
#
_symmetry.space_group_name_H-M   'P 1'
#
loop_
_entity.id
_entity.type
_entity.pdbx_description
1 polymer ?
#
loop_
_entity_poly.entity_id
_entity_poly.type
_entity_poly.pdbx_seq_one_letter_code
_entity_poly.pdbx_strand_id
1 'polypeptide(L)'
;MPQPDWQSIENLAYQIIVDAVHSIRRQHSHETIYAAIFHNFYCDNTHLYFPSLSVGTEELLARVVEKYQNEYGSAESRAELEQSLRWSGADLAEYLFDSGAAGNAAAQSVQAAVRPEADW
;
A
#
# COMPACT_ATOMS: atom_id res chain seq x y z
N MET A 1 -6.81 -1.05 -30.01
CA MET A 1 -5.89 -0.86 -28.87
C MET A 1 -5.82 -2.15 -28.06
N PRO A 2 -4.61 -2.64 -27.79
CA PRO A 2 -4.49 -3.79 -26.90
C PRO A 2 -4.98 -3.41 -25.51
N GLN A 3 -5.64 -4.35 -24.87
CA GLN A 3 -6.07 -4.18 -23.49
C GLN A 3 -5.00 -4.74 -22.55
N PRO A 4 -4.79 -4.11 -21.38
CA PRO A 4 -3.98 -4.75 -20.35
C PRO A 4 -4.59 -6.08 -19.93
N ASP A 5 -3.78 -7.01 -19.49
CA ASP A 5 -4.28 -8.25 -18.93
C ASP A 5 -4.72 -8.02 -17.48
N TRP A 6 -5.95 -7.53 -17.34
CA TRP A 6 -6.52 -7.17 -16.04
C TRP A 6 -6.59 -8.37 -15.09
N GLN A 7 -6.82 -9.57 -15.64
CA GLN A 7 -6.87 -10.78 -14.82
C GLN A 7 -5.52 -11.09 -14.18
N SER A 8 -4.44 -10.95 -14.95
CA SER A 8 -3.08 -11.15 -14.41
C SER A 8 -2.73 -10.09 -13.37
N ILE A 9 -3.15 -8.86 -13.59
CA ILE A 9 -2.91 -7.76 -12.65
C ILE A 9 -3.67 -8.00 -11.35
N GLU A 10 -4.93 -8.41 -11.45
CA GLU A 10 -5.76 -8.76 -10.29
C GLU A 10 -5.15 -9.94 -9.52
N ASN A 11 -4.69 -10.97 -10.22
CA ASN A 11 -4.04 -12.12 -9.60
C ASN A 11 -2.77 -11.72 -8.86
N LEU A 12 -1.98 -10.82 -9.46
CA LEU A 12 -0.77 -10.30 -8.83
C LEU A 12 -1.11 -9.51 -7.57
N ALA A 13 -2.08 -8.61 -7.64
CA ALA A 13 -2.51 -7.83 -6.47
C ALA A 13 -2.99 -8.74 -5.34
N TYR A 14 -3.79 -9.74 -5.69
CA TYR A 14 -4.27 -10.73 -4.72
C TYR A 14 -3.10 -11.47 -4.06
N GLN A 15 -2.14 -11.92 -4.86
CA GLN A 15 -1.00 -12.67 -4.34
C GLN A 15 -0.13 -11.81 -3.41
N ILE A 16 0.06 -10.54 -3.76
CA ILE A 16 0.80 -9.60 -2.91
C ILE A 16 0.11 -9.46 -1.55
N ILE A 17 -1.21 -9.30 -1.55
CA ILE A 17 -2.00 -9.19 -0.32
C ILE A 17 -1.86 -10.46 0.53
N VAL A 18 -2.05 -11.62 -0.07
CA VAL A 18 -1.98 -12.90 0.64
C VAL A 18 -0.60 -13.11 1.25
N ASP A 19 0.45 -12.87 0.48
CA ASP A 19 1.83 -13.05 0.96
C ASP A 19 2.17 -12.07 2.09
N ALA A 20 1.74 -10.83 1.96
CA ALA A 20 1.96 -9.80 2.99
C ALA A 20 1.25 -10.15 4.29
N VAL A 21 -0.02 -10.53 4.20
CA VAL A 21 -0.81 -10.91 5.38
C VAL A 21 -0.20 -12.13 6.07
N HIS A 22 0.20 -13.16 5.30
CA HIS A 22 0.86 -14.33 5.86
C HIS A 22 2.19 -13.98 6.54
N SER A 23 2.96 -13.08 5.95
CA SER A 23 4.22 -12.63 6.52
C SER A 23 4.01 -11.97 7.88
N ILE A 24 3.03 -11.07 7.98
CA ILE A 24 2.73 -10.39 9.25
C ILE A 24 2.20 -11.38 10.28
N ARG A 25 1.35 -12.31 9.88
CA ARG A 25 0.83 -13.32 10.81
C ARG A 25 1.92 -14.23 11.37
N ARG A 26 2.99 -14.48 10.61
CA ARG A 26 4.15 -15.26 11.09
C ARG A 26 5.07 -14.45 11.98
N GLN A 27 5.37 -13.20 11.55
CA GLN A 27 6.38 -12.36 12.22
C GLN A 27 5.81 -11.59 13.41
N HIS A 28 4.53 -11.27 13.35
CA HIS A 28 3.83 -10.46 14.35
C HIS A 28 2.51 -11.10 14.73
N SER A 29 2.57 -12.37 15.15
CA SER A 29 1.39 -13.21 15.38
C SER A 29 0.44 -12.69 16.45
N HIS A 30 0.92 -11.80 17.32
CA HIS A 30 0.12 -11.19 18.39
C HIS A 30 -0.61 -9.91 17.93
N GLU A 31 -0.35 -9.44 16.71
CA GLU A 31 -0.99 -8.24 16.20
C GLU A 31 -2.26 -8.57 15.43
N THR A 32 -3.24 -7.69 15.54
CA THR A 32 -4.55 -7.85 14.92
C THR A 32 -4.60 -7.08 13.60
N ILE A 33 -4.53 -7.80 12.50
CA ILE A 33 -4.62 -7.22 11.17
C ILE A 33 -6.06 -6.76 10.90
N TYR A 34 -6.23 -5.52 10.46
CA TYR A 34 -7.55 -5.03 10.07
C TYR A 34 -7.63 -4.59 8.60
N ALA A 35 -6.49 -4.37 7.94
CA ALA A 35 -6.50 -3.90 6.55
C ALA A 35 -5.19 -4.21 5.84
N ALA A 36 -5.29 -4.29 4.52
CA ALA A 36 -4.16 -4.26 3.60
C ALA A 36 -4.48 -3.18 2.57
N ILE A 37 -3.63 -2.16 2.47
CA ILE A 37 -3.95 -0.92 1.76
C ILE A 37 -2.92 -0.69 0.67
N PHE A 38 -3.36 -0.70 -0.59
CA PHE A 38 -2.51 -0.24 -1.69
C PHE A 38 -2.46 1.28 -1.69
N HIS A 39 -1.26 1.82 -1.82
CA HIS A 39 -1.03 3.26 -1.87
C HIS A 39 0.18 3.59 -2.74
N ASN A 40 0.54 4.88 -2.85
CA ASN A 40 1.58 5.34 -3.76
C ASN A 40 1.21 5.10 -5.23
N PHE A 41 -0.05 5.40 -5.57
CA PHE A 41 -0.51 5.38 -6.95
C PHE A 41 0.05 6.62 -7.64
N TYR A 42 1.17 6.47 -8.37
CA TYR A 42 1.71 7.62 -9.04
C TYR A 42 2.45 7.24 -10.32
N CYS A 43 2.62 8.24 -11.16
CA CYS A 43 3.46 8.17 -12.34
C CYS A 43 4.28 9.44 -12.44
N ASP A 44 5.44 9.35 -13.05
CA ASP A 44 6.20 10.51 -13.47
C ASP A 44 6.00 10.70 -14.98
N ASN A 45 6.80 11.58 -15.60
CA ASN A 45 6.59 11.94 -17.00
C ASN A 45 6.70 10.75 -17.96
N THR A 46 7.40 9.68 -17.60
CA THR A 46 7.72 8.59 -18.50
C THR A 46 7.42 7.20 -17.94
N HIS A 47 7.00 7.12 -16.70
CA HIS A 47 6.94 5.81 -16.01
C HIS A 47 5.74 5.71 -15.08
N LEU A 48 4.99 4.63 -15.23
CA LEU A 48 3.91 4.25 -14.32
C LEU A 48 4.44 3.22 -13.33
N TYR A 49 4.14 3.44 -12.05
CA TYR A 49 4.60 2.57 -10.96
C TYR A 49 3.45 1.75 -10.40
N PHE A 50 3.74 0.49 -10.06
CA PHE A 50 2.77 -0.33 -9.34
C PHE A 50 2.72 0.15 -7.88
N PRO A 51 1.51 0.23 -7.28
CA PRO A 51 1.40 0.72 -5.91
C PRO A 51 2.07 -0.21 -4.89
N SER A 52 2.47 0.38 -3.78
CA SER A 52 2.96 -0.37 -2.62
C SER A 52 1.78 -0.84 -1.77
N LEU A 53 2.01 -1.85 -0.94
CA LEU A 53 0.99 -2.36 -0.01
C LEU A 53 1.45 -2.15 1.43
N SER A 54 0.61 -1.54 2.24
CA SER A 54 0.81 -1.47 3.69
C SER A 54 -0.19 -2.38 4.39
N VAL A 55 0.27 -3.16 5.37
CA VAL A 55 -0.61 -3.95 6.22
C VAL A 55 -0.85 -3.19 7.52
N GLY A 56 -2.11 -2.87 7.79
CA GLY A 56 -2.51 -2.17 9.01
C GLY A 56 -2.91 -3.15 10.10
N THR A 57 -2.34 -2.96 11.29
CA THR A 57 -2.76 -3.68 12.48
C THR A 57 -3.23 -2.69 13.53
N GLU A 58 -4.10 -3.13 14.44
CA GLU A 58 -4.56 -2.27 15.53
C GLU A 58 -3.38 -1.77 16.37
N GLU A 59 -2.38 -2.62 16.59
CA GLU A 59 -1.19 -2.30 17.39
C GLU A 59 -0.29 -1.29 16.66
N LEU A 60 -0.12 -1.42 15.36
CA LEU A 60 0.61 -0.44 14.56
C LEU A 60 -0.08 0.90 14.56
N LEU A 61 -1.40 0.91 14.38
CA LEU A 61 -2.19 2.13 14.43
C LEU A 61 -2.00 2.86 15.75
N ALA A 62 -2.03 2.13 16.87
CA ALA A 62 -1.80 2.69 18.20
C ALA A 62 -0.42 3.34 18.30
N ARG A 63 0.61 2.70 17.76
CA ARG A 63 1.98 3.25 17.76
C ARG A 63 2.07 4.54 16.95
N VAL A 64 1.43 4.57 15.80
CA VAL A 64 1.43 5.75 14.91
C VAL A 64 0.67 6.90 15.56
N VAL A 65 -0.47 6.63 16.17
CA VAL A 65 -1.25 7.64 16.92
C VAL A 65 -0.40 8.24 18.04
N GLU A 66 0.27 7.40 18.80
CA GLU A 66 1.14 7.85 19.89
C GLU A 66 2.28 8.73 19.38
N LYS A 67 2.86 8.36 18.24
CA LYS A 67 3.91 9.15 17.59
C LYS A 67 3.41 10.54 17.19
N TYR A 68 2.21 10.63 16.61
CA TYR A 68 1.63 11.91 16.25
C TYR A 68 1.39 12.80 17.47
N GLN A 69 0.93 12.23 18.57
CA GLN A 69 0.71 12.98 19.79
C GLN A 69 1.99 13.43 20.48
N ASN A 70 2.98 12.53 20.55
CA ASN A 70 4.18 12.76 21.36
C ASN A 70 5.33 13.39 20.59
N GLU A 71 5.56 12.97 19.34
CA GLU A 71 6.67 13.50 18.53
C GLU A 71 6.28 14.69 17.69
N TYR A 72 5.09 14.65 17.09
CA TYR A 72 4.64 15.72 16.19
C TYR A 72 3.76 16.75 16.87
N GLY A 73 3.43 16.55 18.14
CA GLY A 73 2.68 17.51 18.92
C GLY A 73 1.28 17.79 18.40
N SER A 74 0.62 16.80 17.83
CA SER A 74 -0.73 16.96 17.30
C SER A 74 -1.70 17.36 18.40
N ALA A 75 -2.56 18.34 18.10
CA ALA A 75 -3.62 18.78 18.99
C ALA A 75 -4.85 17.89 18.93
N GLU A 76 -4.92 16.97 17.96
CA GLU A 76 -6.05 16.06 17.81
C GLU A 76 -6.09 15.03 18.92
N SER A 77 -7.31 14.63 19.30
CA SER A 77 -7.51 13.56 20.29
C SER A 77 -7.05 12.22 19.72
N ARG A 78 -6.83 11.24 20.61
CA ARG A 78 -6.50 9.89 20.20
C ARG A 78 -7.57 9.30 19.26
N ALA A 79 -8.83 9.51 19.58
CA ALA A 79 -9.95 9.01 18.78
C ALA A 79 -9.96 9.63 17.37
N GLU A 80 -9.71 10.93 17.28
CA GLU A 80 -9.63 11.63 16.00
C GLU A 80 -8.47 11.13 15.15
N LEU A 81 -7.29 10.93 15.76
CA LEU A 81 -6.13 10.40 15.07
C LEU A 81 -6.36 8.96 14.62
N GLU A 82 -6.94 8.12 15.46
CA GLU A 82 -7.24 6.74 15.07
C GLU A 82 -8.16 6.71 13.85
N GLN A 83 -9.15 7.57 13.81
CA GLN A 83 -10.08 7.64 12.69
C GLN A 83 -9.40 8.12 11.41
N SER A 84 -8.59 9.17 11.50
CA SER A 84 -7.95 9.76 10.32
C SER A 84 -6.78 8.93 9.79
N LEU A 85 -6.07 8.21 10.66
CA LEU A 85 -4.89 7.44 10.26
C LEU A 85 -5.18 5.98 9.91
N ARG A 86 -6.34 5.46 10.29
CA ARG A 86 -6.69 4.04 10.14
C ARG A 86 -6.51 3.53 8.71
N TRP A 87 -6.80 4.35 7.73
CA TRP A 87 -6.75 3.97 6.32
C TRP A 87 -5.63 4.66 5.55
N SER A 88 -4.68 5.26 6.25
CA SER A 88 -3.54 5.93 5.63
C SER A 88 -2.37 4.97 5.45
N GLY A 89 -2.25 4.42 4.24
CA GLY A 89 -1.15 3.51 3.92
C GLY A 89 0.21 4.14 4.12
N ALA A 90 0.35 5.43 3.81
CA ALA A 90 1.62 6.14 3.96
C ALA A 90 2.04 6.29 5.42
N ASP A 91 1.09 6.53 6.33
CA ASP A 91 1.37 6.63 7.76
C ASP A 91 1.59 5.27 8.40
N LEU A 92 1.03 4.21 7.83
CA LEU A 92 1.12 2.84 8.34
C LEU A 92 2.24 2.04 7.64
N ALA A 93 3.26 2.72 7.14
CA ALA A 93 4.28 2.11 6.29
C ALA A 93 5.35 1.28 7.01
N GLU A 94 5.20 1.01 8.30
CA GLU A 94 6.11 0.11 9.02
C GLU A 94 6.08 -1.30 8.41
N TYR A 95 4.89 -1.76 8.00
CA TYR A 95 4.71 -3.06 7.34
C TYR A 95 4.43 -2.82 5.85
N LEU A 96 5.44 -2.34 5.14
CA LEU A 96 5.37 -1.97 3.74
C LEU A 96 5.90 -3.10 2.86
N PHE A 97 5.15 -3.44 1.84
CA PHE A 97 5.51 -4.45 0.85
C PHE A 97 5.44 -3.85 -0.54
N ASP A 98 6.47 -4.06 -1.36
CA ASP A 98 6.40 -3.66 -2.75
C ASP A 98 6.25 -4.89 -3.65
N SER A 99 5.90 -4.64 -4.90
CA SER A 99 5.60 -5.70 -5.86
C SER A 99 6.83 -6.24 -6.59
N GLY A 100 7.98 -5.60 -6.44
CA GLY A 100 9.22 -6.00 -7.11
C GLY A 100 9.10 -6.03 -8.62
N ALA A 101 9.85 -6.94 -9.25
CA ALA A 101 9.92 -7.05 -10.71
C ALA A 101 8.57 -7.37 -11.36
N ALA A 102 7.74 -8.19 -10.71
CA ALA A 102 6.42 -8.55 -11.23
C ALA A 102 5.49 -7.34 -11.29
N GLY A 103 5.52 -6.49 -10.25
CA GLY A 103 4.75 -5.24 -10.24
C GLY A 103 5.23 -4.26 -11.29
N ASN A 104 6.54 -4.13 -11.46
CA ASN A 104 7.10 -3.27 -12.49
C ASN A 104 6.65 -3.72 -13.89
N ALA A 105 6.68 -5.02 -14.15
CA ALA A 105 6.24 -5.58 -15.44
C ALA A 105 4.75 -5.31 -15.66
N ALA A 106 3.92 -5.47 -14.63
CA ALA A 106 2.49 -5.21 -14.72
C ALA A 106 2.21 -3.73 -15.01
N ALA A 107 2.90 -2.81 -14.32
CA ALA A 107 2.75 -1.38 -14.53
C ALA A 107 3.16 -0.97 -15.95
N GLN A 108 4.27 -1.51 -16.45
CA GLN A 108 4.73 -1.24 -17.82
C GLN A 108 3.74 -1.76 -18.85
N SER A 109 3.13 -2.92 -18.60
CA SER A 109 2.10 -3.48 -19.47
C SER A 109 0.89 -2.55 -19.58
N VAL A 110 0.44 -2.01 -18.44
CA VAL A 110 -0.67 -1.04 -18.42
C VAL A 110 -0.30 0.22 -19.18
N GLN A 111 0.87 0.78 -18.90
CA GLN A 111 1.35 1.99 -19.57
C GLN A 111 1.38 1.82 -21.09
N ALA A 112 1.95 0.72 -21.58
CA ALA A 112 2.06 0.45 -23.01
C ALA A 112 0.68 0.27 -23.67
N ALA A 113 -0.26 -0.36 -22.98
CA ALA A 113 -1.59 -0.64 -23.53
C ALA A 113 -2.51 0.58 -23.52
N VAL A 114 -2.41 1.42 -22.48
CA VAL A 114 -3.35 2.52 -22.28
C VAL A 114 -2.89 3.78 -22.99
N ARG A 115 -1.62 4.16 -22.86
CA ARG A 115 -1.08 5.39 -23.46
C ARG A 115 0.38 5.18 -23.84
N PRO A 116 0.64 4.44 -24.96
CA PRO A 116 2.02 4.07 -25.32
C PRO A 116 2.95 5.26 -25.59
N GLU A 117 2.40 6.40 -25.97
CA GLU A 117 3.17 7.60 -26.30
C GLU A 117 2.96 8.74 -25.28
N ALA A 118 2.33 8.43 -24.14
CA ALA A 118 1.97 9.45 -23.19
C ALA A 118 3.16 9.96 -22.38
N ASP A 119 3.13 11.24 -22.11
CA ASP A 119 3.88 11.87 -21.05
C ASP A 119 3.10 11.71 -19.76
N TRP A 120 3.63 10.94 -18.87
CA TRP A 120 3.00 10.71 -17.58
C TRP A 120 3.50 11.77 -16.55
#